data_67117bb103c7e0f5cc471e03ff655fe0
#
_entry.id   67117bb103c7e0f5cc471e03ff655fe0
#
_cell.length_a   1.000
_cell.length_b   1.000
_cell.length_c   1.000
_cell.angle_alpha   90.00
_cell.angle_beta   90.00
_cell.angle_gamma   90.00
#
_symmetry.space_group_name_H-M   'P 1'
#
loop_
_entity.id
_entity.type
_entity.pdbx_description
1 polymer ?
#
loop_
_entity_poly.entity_id
_entity_poly.type
_entity_poly.pdbx_seq_one_letter_code
_entity_poly.pdbx_strand_id
1 'polypeptide(L)'
;MDIRFQVGGPAQWRADAVIVFLFEGEALSDGAPELLEAAPWLGIAPAVRDFRGKKDEVAVFHGHPDLAVPRVIAAGLGKREAFAATAPAGLRAAAGAALRRCRELKIETVGLDASSLARFDAPSLALVAAAAAGEGGTPPWSPFEEVVCGALLGLYRYDRFKTNGTGNGGNGGPEAGEDARFEPRWLALLCAEASVPDDLHAAARRGEAAAAGVALARDLVNGPPNFVTPGHLAGQAEAIAKKYGMRARSLGRAELVEMGMGAFASVFRGAEEEPRLVVIEHAPKGTEDQKPLVFVGKGITFDTGGISLKPAAKMHEMKGDMAGAAAILGLFEALGRSDVPRRVVGIMPCTENMPDGRATRPGDIVTTLSGKTVEIINTDAEGRLVLCDALTWAQREYAPEVVVDLATLTGACVVALGTDVAAVFANDDGLSGRIRGVGDVVGDRFWPLPLWDMFFENLKSDVADMANVGPREGGAVNAALFLKQFVDKGVRWAHLDIAGPAYTAKKTSTCPGGGTGFAVRTLLELARGGV
;
A
#
# COMPACT_ATOMS: atom_id res chain seq x y z
N MET A 1 -18.89 -3.86 -3.87
CA MET A 1 -19.71 -2.67 -3.51
C MET A 1 -19.51 -1.61 -4.59
N ASP A 2 -20.62 -1.10 -5.16
CA ASP A 2 -20.58 -0.07 -6.20
C ASP A 2 -20.64 1.34 -5.57
N ILE A 3 -19.95 2.30 -6.17
CA ILE A 3 -20.08 3.72 -5.79
C ILE A 3 -21.14 4.36 -6.68
N ARG A 4 -22.12 5.04 -6.07
CA ARG A 4 -23.22 5.72 -6.75
C ARG A 4 -23.33 7.16 -6.30
N PHE A 5 -24.10 7.93 -7.04
CA PHE A 5 -24.40 9.32 -6.71
C PHE A 5 -25.92 9.52 -6.71
N GLN A 6 -26.40 10.26 -5.73
CA GLN A 6 -27.81 10.69 -5.67
C GLN A 6 -27.85 12.20 -5.44
N VAL A 7 -28.71 12.90 -6.19
CA VAL A 7 -28.97 14.32 -6.02
C VAL A 7 -30.29 14.54 -5.29
N GLY A 8 -30.37 15.61 -4.51
CA GLY A 8 -31.53 15.98 -3.73
C GLY A 8 -31.28 16.03 -2.23
N GLY A 9 -32.17 16.67 -1.49
CA GLY A 9 -32.06 16.81 -0.03
C GLY A 9 -32.41 15.51 0.74
N PRO A 10 -32.24 15.51 2.09
CA PRO A 10 -32.43 14.33 2.95
C PRO A 10 -33.77 13.59 2.79
N ALA A 11 -34.84 14.32 2.47
CA ALA A 11 -36.17 13.71 2.23
C ALA A 11 -36.24 12.87 0.94
N GLN A 12 -35.31 13.07 0.02
CA GLN A 12 -35.25 12.37 -1.28
C GLN A 12 -34.23 11.23 -1.30
N TRP A 13 -33.36 11.14 -0.29
CA TRP A 13 -32.35 10.10 -0.22
C TRP A 13 -32.97 8.70 -0.19
N ARG A 14 -32.32 7.76 -0.83
CA ARG A 14 -32.74 6.35 -0.88
C ARG A 14 -31.55 5.48 -0.48
N ALA A 15 -31.50 5.14 0.80
CA ALA A 15 -30.50 4.25 1.38
C ALA A 15 -31.08 3.60 2.65
N ASP A 16 -30.56 2.45 3.07
CA ASP A 16 -30.94 1.79 4.33
C ASP A 16 -30.30 2.44 5.55
N ALA A 17 -29.20 3.18 5.33
CA ALA A 17 -28.53 3.99 6.34
C ALA A 17 -27.80 5.18 5.70
N VAL A 18 -27.59 6.24 6.47
CA VAL A 18 -26.72 7.36 6.13
C VAL A 18 -25.60 7.49 7.16
N ILE A 19 -24.35 7.71 6.69
CA ILE A 19 -23.18 7.92 7.53
C ILE A 19 -22.96 9.42 7.72
N VAL A 20 -22.67 9.81 8.97
CA VAL A 20 -22.22 11.14 9.37
C VAL A 20 -20.94 11.05 10.18
N PHE A 21 -20.03 12.01 10.00
CA PHE A 21 -18.75 12.05 10.73
C PHE A 21 -18.79 13.16 11.77
N LEU A 22 -18.36 12.87 12.99
CA LEU A 22 -18.39 13.82 14.11
C LEU A 22 -17.06 13.80 14.88
N PHE A 23 -16.58 14.96 15.27
CA PHE A 23 -15.46 15.08 16.21
C PHE A 23 -15.88 14.79 17.64
N GLU A 24 -14.89 14.53 18.50
CA GLU A 24 -15.12 14.36 19.92
C GLU A 24 -15.72 15.63 20.53
N GLY A 25 -16.90 15.47 21.17
CA GLY A 25 -17.65 16.56 21.75
C GLY A 25 -18.48 17.40 20.77
N GLU A 26 -18.46 17.09 19.47
CA GLU A 26 -19.26 17.77 18.45
C GLU A 26 -20.73 17.30 18.49
N ALA A 27 -21.65 18.21 18.34
CA ALA A 27 -23.06 17.88 18.22
C ALA A 27 -23.42 17.45 16.79
N LEU A 28 -24.51 16.70 16.65
CA LEU A 28 -25.00 16.29 15.33
C LEU A 28 -25.40 17.51 14.45
N SER A 29 -25.85 18.60 15.07
CA SER A 29 -26.14 19.87 14.40
C SER A 29 -24.92 20.48 13.68
N ASP A 30 -23.72 20.21 14.20
CA ASP A 30 -22.50 20.78 13.64
C ASP A 30 -21.96 19.91 12.50
N GLY A 31 -22.22 18.59 12.55
CA GLY A 31 -21.73 17.61 11.60
C GLY A 31 -22.67 17.30 10.44
N ALA A 32 -23.98 17.41 10.64
CA ALA A 32 -25.00 17.09 9.66
C ALA A 32 -26.26 17.95 9.87
N PRO A 33 -26.17 19.28 9.67
CA PRO A 33 -27.28 20.20 9.95
C PRO A 33 -28.52 19.92 9.10
N GLU A 34 -28.35 19.60 7.81
CA GLU A 34 -29.48 19.29 6.92
C GLU A 34 -30.24 18.02 7.35
N LEU A 35 -29.51 17.01 7.85
CA LEU A 35 -30.12 15.79 8.37
C LEU A 35 -30.91 16.09 9.63
N LEU A 36 -30.37 16.95 10.50
CA LEU A 36 -31.05 17.33 11.75
C LEU A 36 -32.28 18.20 11.48
N GLU A 37 -32.24 19.09 10.48
CA GLU A 37 -33.42 19.86 10.03
C GLU A 37 -34.52 18.92 9.53
N ALA A 38 -34.16 17.90 8.75
CA ALA A 38 -35.10 16.88 8.27
C ALA A 38 -35.62 15.94 9.39
N ALA A 39 -34.86 15.78 10.48
CA ALA A 39 -35.18 14.88 11.59
C ALA A 39 -34.77 15.45 12.95
N PRO A 40 -35.48 16.46 13.48
CA PRO A 40 -35.14 17.16 14.74
C PRO A 40 -35.04 16.23 15.96
N TRP A 41 -35.74 15.11 15.97
CA TRP A 41 -35.72 14.14 17.06
C TRP A 41 -34.33 13.49 17.26
N LEU A 42 -33.47 13.44 16.22
CA LEU A 42 -32.10 12.95 16.34
C LEU A 42 -31.29 13.74 17.38
N GLY A 43 -31.50 15.06 17.48
CA GLY A 43 -30.78 15.89 18.44
C GLY A 43 -31.10 15.62 19.91
N ILE A 44 -32.23 14.97 20.20
CA ILE A 44 -32.67 14.62 21.56
C ILE A 44 -32.65 13.13 21.87
N ALA A 45 -32.31 12.29 20.87
CA ALA A 45 -32.27 10.84 21.06
C ALA A 45 -31.22 10.44 22.12
N PRO A 46 -31.56 9.56 23.09
CA PRO A 46 -30.65 9.19 24.19
C PRO A 46 -29.30 8.65 23.66
N ALA A 47 -29.32 7.87 22.59
CA ALA A 47 -28.10 7.31 21.99
C ALA A 47 -27.15 8.40 21.44
N VAL A 48 -27.65 9.57 21.05
CA VAL A 48 -26.79 10.72 20.65
C VAL A 48 -26.01 11.26 21.84
N ARG A 49 -26.59 11.20 23.05
CA ARG A 49 -25.93 11.65 24.29
C ARG A 49 -24.80 10.71 24.72
N ASP A 50 -24.90 9.42 24.36
CA ASP A 50 -23.89 8.41 24.70
C ASP A 50 -22.73 8.39 23.71
N PHE A 51 -22.96 8.79 22.47
CA PHE A 51 -21.91 8.93 21.45
C PHE A 51 -21.02 10.13 21.76
N ARG A 52 -19.72 9.89 21.85
CA ARG A 52 -18.71 10.90 22.21
C ARG A 52 -17.92 11.43 21.03
N GLY A 53 -18.02 10.80 19.85
CA GLY A 53 -17.21 11.13 18.67
C GLY A 53 -15.74 10.71 18.79
N LYS A 54 -15.41 9.82 19.71
CA LYS A 54 -14.03 9.31 19.86
C LYS A 54 -13.60 8.57 18.60
N LYS A 55 -12.30 8.55 18.34
CA LYS A 55 -11.72 7.79 17.23
C LYS A 55 -12.19 6.33 17.28
N ASP A 56 -12.60 5.80 16.11
CA ASP A 56 -13.11 4.44 15.90
C ASP A 56 -14.45 4.12 16.63
N GLU A 57 -15.08 5.09 17.29
CA GLU A 57 -16.41 4.96 17.86
C GLU A 57 -17.47 5.01 16.76
N VAL A 58 -18.41 4.06 16.75
CA VAL A 58 -19.53 4.04 15.81
C VAL A 58 -20.83 3.82 16.57
N ALA A 59 -21.77 4.73 16.42
CA ALA A 59 -23.14 4.61 16.95
C ALA A 59 -24.15 4.47 15.82
N VAL A 60 -25.25 3.75 16.10
CA VAL A 60 -26.33 3.52 15.15
C VAL A 60 -27.62 4.03 15.77
N PHE A 61 -28.26 4.95 15.07
CA PHE A 61 -29.56 5.51 15.43
C PHE A 61 -30.62 4.92 14.50
N HIS A 62 -31.64 4.31 15.06
CA HIS A 62 -32.77 3.80 14.31
C HIS A 62 -33.70 4.94 13.96
N GLY A 63 -34.13 4.99 12.70
CA GLY A 63 -34.90 6.08 12.14
C GLY A 63 -36.31 6.23 12.70
N HIS A 64 -36.83 7.41 12.51
CA HIS A 64 -38.23 7.79 12.73
C HIS A 64 -38.97 7.78 11.39
N PRO A 65 -40.28 7.58 11.37
CA PRO A 65 -41.09 7.64 10.13
C PRO A 65 -40.89 8.89 9.27
N ASP A 66 -40.44 9.99 9.86
CA ASP A 66 -40.19 11.26 9.16
C ASP A 66 -38.90 11.24 8.32
N LEU A 67 -38.01 10.29 8.55
CA LEU A 67 -36.80 10.11 7.75
C LEU A 67 -37.06 9.11 6.62
N ALA A 68 -36.70 9.51 5.40
CA ALA A 68 -36.69 8.60 4.25
C ALA A 68 -35.62 7.50 4.40
N VAL A 69 -34.63 7.71 5.28
CA VAL A 69 -33.55 6.76 5.59
C VAL A 69 -33.78 6.13 6.97
N PRO A 70 -33.92 4.80 7.09
CA PRO A 70 -34.30 4.17 8.35
C PRO A 70 -33.21 4.14 9.44
N ARG A 71 -31.95 4.46 9.11
CA ARG A 71 -30.85 4.47 10.08
C ARG A 71 -29.87 5.61 9.83
N VAL A 72 -29.31 6.16 10.92
CA VAL A 72 -28.16 7.07 10.88
C VAL A 72 -26.99 6.41 11.61
N ILE A 73 -25.82 6.42 10.99
CA ILE A 73 -24.58 5.86 11.53
C ILE A 73 -23.62 7.02 11.77
N ALA A 74 -23.39 7.35 13.05
CA ALA A 74 -22.39 8.32 13.43
C ALA A 74 -21.03 7.65 13.60
N ALA A 75 -20.00 8.17 12.93
CA ALA A 75 -18.63 7.69 13.01
C ALA A 75 -17.73 8.77 13.63
N GLY A 76 -17.02 8.42 14.70
CA GLY A 76 -16.16 9.33 15.45
C GLY A 76 -14.80 9.56 14.79
N LEU A 77 -14.42 10.84 14.66
CA LEU A 77 -13.14 11.30 14.13
C LEU A 77 -12.08 11.51 15.22
N GLY A 78 -12.49 11.45 16.50
CA GLY A 78 -11.63 11.80 17.63
C GLY A 78 -11.48 13.30 17.81
N LYS A 79 -10.44 13.74 18.52
CA LYS A 79 -10.19 15.16 18.79
C LYS A 79 -9.81 15.91 17.52
N ARG A 80 -10.35 17.10 17.35
CA ARG A 80 -10.13 17.96 16.16
C ARG A 80 -8.64 18.29 15.95
N GLU A 81 -7.89 18.55 17.03
CA GLU A 81 -6.46 18.87 16.95
C GLU A 81 -5.63 17.65 16.50
N ALA A 82 -5.95 16.46 16.99
CA ALA A 82 -5.30 15.23 16.59
C ALA A 82 -5.64 14.84 15.13
N PHE A 83 -6.87 15.12 14.72
CA PHE A 83 -7.32 14.91 13.34
C PHE A 83 -6.59 15.83 12.36
N ALA A 84 -6.37 17.11 12.70
CA ALA A 84 -5.66 18.05 11.83
C ALA A 84 -4.26 17.55 11.43
N ALA A 85 -3.59 16.79 12.31
CA ALA A 85 -2.28 16.20 12.01
C ALA A 85 -2.35 14.91 11.16
N THR A 86 -3.54 14.29 11.01
CA THR A 86 -3.71 12.99 10.34
C THR A 86 -4.97 12.94 9.49
N ALA A 87 -5.48 14.08 9.07
CA ALA A 87 -6.82 14.24 8.50
C ALA A 87 -7.23 13.20 7.45
N PRO A 88 -6.42 12.92 6.40
CA PRO A 88 -6.79 11.92 5.41
C PRO A 88 -6.96 10.52 6.03
N ALA A 89 -5.98 10.10 6.81
CA ALA A 89 -5.99 8.78 7.45
C ALA A 89 -7.12 8.64 8.49
N GLY A 90 -7.43 9.72 9.22
CA GLY A 90 -8.53 9.76 10.20
C GLY A 90 -9.89 9.55 9.55
N LEU A 91 -10.15 10.27 8.46
CA LEU A 91 -11.41 10.17 7.72
C LEU A 91 -11.58 8.79 7.08
N ARG A 92 -10.49 8.26 6.47
CA ARG A 92 -10.46 6.90 5.92
C ARG A 92 -10.76 5.85 6.99
N ALA A 93 -10.20 5.99 8.18
CA ALA A 93 -10.43 5.08 9.30
C ALA A 93 -11.88 5.10 9.76
N ALA A 94 -12.48 6.28 9.94
CA ALA A 94 -13.87 6.44 10.34
C ALA A 94 -14.84 5.84 9.32
N ALA A 95 -14.60 6.07 8.02
CA ALA A 95 -15.38 5.47 6.93
C ALA A 95 -15.30 3.94 6.96
N GLY A 96 -14.10 3.38 7.15
CA GLY A 96 -13.90 1.95 7.27
C GLY A 96 -14.63 1.34 8.47
N ALA A 97 -14.61 2.02 9.63
CA ALA A 97 -15.35 1.60 10.83
C ALA A 97 -16.86 1.58 10.58
N ALA A 98 -17.39 2.65 9.96
CA ALA A 98 -18.81 2.77 9.63
C ALA A 98 -19.26 1.64 8.68
N LEU A 99 -18.52 1.38 7.61
CA LEU A 99 -18.88 0.33 6.64
C LEU A 99 -18.79 -1.08 7.22
N ARG A 100 -17.82 -1.34 8.10
CA ARG A 100 -17.81 -2.62 8.85
C ARG A 100 -19.06 -2.77 9.70
N ARG A 101 -19.49 -1.68 10.36
CA ARG A 101 -20.72 -1.71 11.15
C ARG A 101 -21.95 -1.93 10.28
N CYS A 102 -22.01 -1.34 9.09
CA CYS A 102 -23.06 -1.60 8.10
C CYS A 102 -23.11 -3.09 7.72
N ARG A 103 -21.95 -3.70 7.46
CA ARG A 103 -21.86 -5.14 7.14
C ARG A 103 -22.37 -6.02 8.28
N GLU A 104 -21.97 -5.74 9.54
CA GLU A 104 -22.43 -6.48 10.73
C GLU A 104 -23.96 -6.41 10.89
N LEU A 105 -24.55 -5.28 10.56
CA LEU A 105 -26.00 -5.03 10.65
C LEU A 105 -26.76 -5.46 9.40
N LYS A 106 -26.10 -6.05 8.40
CA LYS A 106 -26.66 -6.45 7.11
C LYS A 106 -27.38 -5.31 6.39
N ILE A 107 -26.78 -4.12 6.39
CA ILE A 107 -27.27 -2.93 5.68
C ILE A 107 -26.82 -3.02 4.22
N GLU A 108 -27.77 -3.11 3.29
CA GLU A 108 -27.45 -3.30 1.87
C GLU A 108 -26.99 -2.02 1.18
N THR A 109 -27.62 -0.91 1.51
CA THR A 109 -27.43 0.35 0.81
C THR A 109 -27.06 1.46 1.79
N VAL A 110 -25.93 2.09 1.55
CA VAL A 110 -25.35 3.07 2.46
C VAL A 110 -25.26 4.43 1.76
N GLY A 111 -25.77 5.46 2.37
CA GLY A 111 -25.65 6.85 1.94
C GLY A 111 -24.55 7.56 2.73
N LEU A 112 -23.91 8.51 2.09
CA LEU A 112 -22.97 9.44 2.70
C LEU A 112 -23.34 10.84 2.29
N ASP A 113 -23.63 11.70 3.26
CA ASP A 113 -23.91 13.11 3.00
C ASP A 113 -22.64 13.83 2.54
N ALA A 114 -22.62 14.20 1.25
CA ALA A 114 -21.49 14.88 0.64
C ALA A 114 -21.30 16.30 1.21
N SER A 115 -22.37 16.99 1.58
CA SER A 115 -22.30 18.34 2.14
C SER A 115 -21.54 18.34 3.48
N SER A 116 -21.69 17.29 4.28
CA SER A 116 -20.98 17.11 5.54
C SER A 116 -19.46 16.98 5.36
N LEU A 117 -18.99 16.60 4.18
CA LEU A 117 -17.56 16.46 3.87
C LEU A 117 -16.92 17.78 3.42
N ALA A 118 -17.68 18.75 2.90
CA ALA A 118 -17.15 20.03 2.46
C ALA A 118 -16.44 20.81 3.59
N ARG A 119 -16.83 20.57 4.83
CA ARG A 119 -16.17 21.15 6.01
C ARG A 119 -14.73 20.70 6.24
N PHE A 120 -14.29 19.62 5.56
CA PHE A 120 -12.92 19.11 5.62
C PHE A 120 -12.02 19.68 4.51
N ASP A 121 -12.57 20.40 3.54
CA ASP A 121 -11.82 21.08 2.47
C ASP A 121 -11.19 22.41 2.91
N ALA A 122 -11.38 22.81 4.18
CA ALA A 122 -10.96 24.12 4.69
C ALA A 122 -9.42 24.27 4.76
N PRO A 123 -8.91 25.52 4.68
CA PRO A 123 -7.47 25.85 4.68
C PRO A 123 -6.67 25.33 5.89
N SER A 124 -7.32 24.96 6.99
CA SER A 124 -6.66 24.33 8.15
C SER A 124 -6.04 22.96 7.84
N LEU A 125 -6.46 22.32 6.75
CA LEU A 125 -5.88 21.09 6.21
C LEU A 125 -4.75 21.40 5.19
N ALA A 126 -4.66 22.65 4.75
CA ALA A 126 -3.58 23.11 3.87
C ALA A 126 -2.19 23.03 4.51
N LEU A 127 -2.10 22.97 5.85
CA LEU A 127 -0.80 22.78 6.53
C LEU A 127 -0.23 21.37 6.31
N VAL A 128 -1.07 20.34 6.28
CA VAL A 128 -0.63 18.97 5.94
C VAL A 128 -0.27 18.91 4.45
N ALA A 129 -1.05 19.62 3.64
CA ALA A 129 -0.82 19.76 2.21
C ALA A 129 0.47 20.57 1.90
N ALA A 130 0.75 21.64 2.62
CA ALA A 130 1.95 22.48 2.42
C ALA A 130 3.24 21.73 2.83
N ALA A 131 3.20 20.87 3.83
CA ALA A 131 4.33 20.03 4.21
C ALA A 131 4.66 18.95 3.15
N ALA A 132 3.68 18.58 2.32
CA ALA A 132 3.86 17.67 1.19
C ALA A 132 4.27 18.38 -0.11
N ALA A 133 4.12 19.70 -0.16
CA ALA A 133 4.49 20.52 -1.31
C ALA A 133 6.00 20.77 -1.34
N GLY A 134 6.76 19.83 -1.90
CA GLY A 134 7.98 20.23 -2.60
C GLY A 134 7.62 21.12 -3.81
N GLU A 135 8.61 21.63 -4.55
CA GLU A 135 8.42 22.55 -5.69
C GLU A 135 7.43 22.08 -6.79
N GLY A 136 6.85 20.87 -6.66
CA GLY A 136 5.94 20.23 -7.63
C GLY A 136 4.43 20.32 -7.33
N GLY A 137 3.98 21.10 -6.37
CA GLY A 137 2.54 21.25 -6.04
C GLY A 137 1.99 20.10 -5.20
N THR A 138 1.00 20.39 -4.37
CA THR A 138 0.30 19.41 -3.52
C THR A 138 -0.56 18.51 -4.37
N PRO A 139 -0.51 17.18 -4.21
CA PRO A 139 -1.56 16.34 -4.78
C PRO A 139 -2.91 16.81 -4.25
N PRO A 140 -3.94 16.94 -5.11
CA PRO A 140 -5.26 17.39 -4.69
C PRO A 140 -5.85 16.35 -3.73
N TRP A 141 -5.70 16.60 -2.43
CA TRP A 141 -6.38 15.78 -1.42
C TRP A 141 -7.87 16.01 -1.48
N SER A 142 -8.65 14.95 -1.40
CA SER A 142 -10.11 15.03 -1.39
C SER A 142 -10.69 14.18 -0.26
N PRO A 143 -11.55 14.75 0.60
CA PRO A 143 -12.28 13.99 1.62
C PRO A 143 -13.07 12.81 1.03
N PHE A 144 -13.62 12.99 -0.16
CA PHE A 144 -14.39 11.95 -0.86
C PHE A 144 -13.51 10.76 -1.27
N GLU A 145 -12.30 11.02 -1.77
CA GLU A 145 -11.32 9.97 -2.08
C GLU A 145 -11.03 9.13 -0.84
N GLU A 146 -10.79 9.77 0.30
CA GLU A 146 -10.47 9.09 1.55
C GLU A 146 -11.63 8.28 2.10
N VAL A 147 -12.85 8.81 2.01
CA VAL A 147 -14.04 8.08 2.46
C VAL A 147 -14.32 6.87 1.59
N VAL A 148 -14.25 7.01 0.26
CA VAL A 148 -14.45 5.88 -0.66
C VAL A 148 -13.37 4.82 -0.45
N CYS A 149 -12.11 5.24 -0.39
CA CYS A 149 -10.99 4.33 -0.10
C CYS A 149 -11.18 3.62 1.25
N GLY A 150 -11.53 4.36 2.30
CA GLY A 150 -11.75 3.82 3.64
C GLY A 150 -12.92 2.85 3.72
N ALA A 151 -14.02 3.16 3.06
CA ALA A 151 -15.20 2.32 2.95
C ALA A 151 -14.85 0.94 2.34
N LEU A 152 -14.17 0.95 1.19
CA LEU A 152 -13.76 -0.27 0.50
C LEU A 152 -12.73 -1.07 1.31
N LEU A 153 -11.74 -0.42 1.90
CA LEU A 153 -10.74 -1.08 2.74
C LEU A 153 -11.32 -1.62 4.06
N GLY A 154 -12.33 -0.96 4.62
CA GLY A 154 -13.05 -1.45 5.80
C GLY A 154 -13.78 -2.77 5.55
N LEU A 155 -14.19 -3.01 4.32
CA LEU A 155 -14.85 -4.25 3.91
C LEU A 155 -13.86 -5.34 3.46
N TYR A 156 -12.56 -5.02 3.28
CA TYR A 156 -11.55 -5.97 2.84
C TYR A 156 -11.47 -7.19 3.77
N ARG A 157 -11.42 -8.38 3.17
CA ARG A 157 -11.21 -9.70 3.80
C ARG A 157 -10.34 -10.58 2.91
N TYR A 158 -9.55 -11.45 3.53
CA TYR A 158 -8.83 -12.50 2.84
C TYR A 158 -9.39 -13.86 3.27
N ASP A 159 -10.34 -14.38 2.51
CA ASP A 159 -11.07 -15.62 2.81
C ASP A 159 -10.89 -16.70 1.71
N ARG A 160 -9.93 -16.50 0.81
CA ARG A 160 -9.75 -17.30 -0.41
C ARG A 160 -9.67 -18.80 -0.15
N PHE A 161 -9.05 -19.21 0.95
CA PHE A 161 -8.81 -20.61 1.28
C PHE A 161 -9.69 -21.13 2.42
N LYS A 162 -10.69 -20.37 2.85
CA LYS A 162 -11.63 -20.84 3.88
C LYS A 162 -12.76 -21.63 3.24
N THR A 163 -12.98 -22.87 3.72
CA THR A 163 -14.02 -23.78 3.18
C THR A 163 -15.41 -23.42 3.69
N ASN A 164 -15.54 -22.84 4.89
CA ASN A 164 -16.82 -22.43 5.49
C ASN A 164 -17.22 -20.99 5.15
N GLY A 165 -16.48 -20.35 4.33
CA GLY A 165 -16.71 -19.03 3.75
C GLY A 165 -16.47 -19.14 2.27
N THR A 166 -17.04 -18.34 1.57
CA THR A 166 -17.12 -18.04 0.16
C THR A 166 -15.79 -17.89 -0.58
N GLY A 167 -14.85 -18.76 -0.35
CA GLY A 167 -13.63 -18.84 -1.13
C GLY A 167 -13.95 -19.04 -2.61
N ASN A 168 -13.55 -18.11 -3.47
CA ASN A 168 -13.60 -18.19 -4.94
C ASN A 168 -12.57 -19.20 -5.50
N GLY A 169 -12.19 -20.20 -4.70
CA GLY A 169 -11.39 -21.35 -5.12
C GLY A 169 -12.31 -22.43 -5.67
N GLY A 170 -12.19 -22.72 -6.94
CA GLY A 170 -13.03 -23.64 -7.70
C GLY A 170 -13.42 -24.91 -6.95
N ASN A 171 -14.67 -25.36 -7.16
CA ASN A 171 -15.34 -26.54 -6.60
C ASN A 171 -15.79 -26.48 -5.13
N GLY A 172 -16.31 -25.35 -4.67
CA GLY A 172 -17.07 -25.30 -3.42
C GLY A 172 -18.52 -25.77 -3.61
N GLY A 173 -18.93 -26.80 -2.88
CA GLY A 173 -20.30 -27.29 -2.86
C GLY A 173 -21.31 -26.25 -2.33
N PRO A 174 -22.61 -26.45 -2.53
CA PRO A 174 -23.68 -25.44 -2.41
C PRO A 174 -24.16 -25.11 -1.00
N GLU A 175 -23.45 -25.45 0.09
CA GLU A 175 -23.94 -25.30 1.46
C GLU A 175 -23.14 -24.35 2.36
N ALA A 176 -22.62 -23.24 1.83
CA ALA A 176 -22.18 -22.15 2.71
C ALA A 176 -23.39 -21.28 3.07
N GLY A 177 -23.79 -21.28 4.33
CA GLY A 177 -24.96 -20.54 4.79
C GLY A 177 -24.94 -19.07 4.35
N GLU A 178 -26.09 -18.54 3.96
CA GLU A 178 -26.31 -17.17 3.48
C GLU A 178 -25.70 -16.07 4.38
N ASP A 179 -25.47 -16.37 5.66
CA ASP A 179 -24.97 -15.44 6.66
C ASP A 179 -23.47 -15.10 6.56
N ALA A 180 -22.68 -15.92 5.88
CA ALA A 180 -21.22 -15.72 5.83
C ALA A 180 -20.75 -14.67 4.79
N ARG A 181 -21.63 -14.15 3.94
CA ARG A 181 -21.30 -13.42 2.70
C ARG A 181 -21.88 -12.04 2.56
N PHE A 182 -22.52 -11.52 3.58
CA PHE A 182 -23.13 -10.21 3.43
C PHE A 182 -22.07 -9.12 3.20
N GLU A 183 -22.24 -8.35 2.11
CA GLU A 183 -21.50 -7.13 1.79
C GLU A 183 -22.51 -6.07 1.36
N PRO A 184 -22.34 -4.80 1.81
CA PRO A 184 -23.12 -3.69 1.29
C PRO A 184 -23.04 -3.65 -0.25
N ARG A 185 -24.17 -3.48 -0.92
CA ARG A 185 -24.23 -3.50 -2.38
C ARG A 185 -23.66 -2.24 -3.00
N TRP A 186 -23.98 -1.09 -2.40
CA TRP A 186 -23.49 0.20 -2.88
C TRP A 186 -23.36 1.24 -1.77
N LEU A 187 -22.44 2.17 -2.00
CA LEU A 187 -22.28 3.43 -1.28
C LEU A 187 -22.72 4.56 -2.19
N ALA A 188 -23.74 5.32 -1.78
CA ALA A 188 -24.19 6.52 -2.49
C ALA A 188 -23.59 7.77 -1.86
N LEU A 189 -22.93 8.58 -2.66
CA LEU A 189 -22.59 9.95 -2.31
C LEU A 189 -23.85 10.81 -2.55
N LEU A 190 -24.38 11.40 -1.48
CA LEU A 190 -25.64 12.13 -1.46
C LEU A 190 -25.33 13.62 -1.60
N CYS A 191 -25.71 14.22 -2.73
CA CYS A 191 -25.43 15.61 -3.06
C CYS A 191 -26.72 16.42 -2.98
N ALA A 192 -26.74 17.49 -2.18
CA ALA A 192 -27.89 18.41 -2.07
C ALA A 192 -28.08 19.26 -3.32
N GLU A 193 -27.05 19.42 -4.14
CA GLU A 193 -27.06 20.19 -5.38
C GLU A 193 -27.89 19.53 -6.48
N ALA A 194 -28.27 20.31 -7.51
CA ALA A 194 -29.07 19.83 -8.64
C ALA A 194 -28.29 18.89 -9.59
N SER A 195 -26.96 18.84 -9.48
CA SER A 195 -26.07 17.96 -10.24
C SER A 195 -24.89 17.52 -9.39
N VAL A 196 -24.28 16.39 -9.74
CA VAL A 196 -23.05 15.90 -9.11
C VAL A 196 -21.87 16.64 -9.72
N PRO A 197 -21.02 17.32 -8.94
CA PRO A 197 -19.81 17.96 -9.45
C PRO A 197 -18.84 16.95 -10.08
N ASP A 198 -18.15 17.32 -11.18
CA ASP A 198 -17.20 16.43 -11.89
C ASP A 198 -16.01 16.04 -11.03
N ASP A 199 -15.55 16.92 -10.15
CA ASP A 199 -14.45 16.66 -9.20
C ASP A 199 -14.81 15.58 -8.18
N LEU A 200 -16.09 15.46 -7.81
CA LEU A 200 -16.59 14.41 -6.93
C LEU A 200 -16.52 13.03 -7.60
N HIS A 201 -16.89 12.95 -8.87
CA HIS A 201 -16.72 11.73 -9.67
C HIS A 201 -15.24 11.35 -9.78
N ALA A 202 -14.37 12.31 -10.04
CA ALA A 202 -12.93 12.08 -10.12
C ALA A 202 -12.35 11.61 -8.78
N ALA A 203 -12.75 12.22 -7.66
CA ALA A 203 -12.33 11.83 -6.32
C ALA A 203 -12.78 10.41 -5.96
N ALA A 204 -14.03 10.06 -6.28
CA ALA A 204 -14.53 8.71 -6.05
C ALA A 204 -13.71 7.66 -6.83
N ARG A 205 -13.45 7.89 -8.12
CA ARG A 205 -12.60 7.00 -8.94
C ARG A 205 -11.18 6.86 -8.36
N ARG A 206 -10.57 7.95 -7.85
CA ARG A 206 -9.25 7.88 -7.20
C ARG A 206 -9.29 7.03 -5.93
N GLY A 207 -10.35 7.16 -5.12
CA GLY A 207 -10.54 6.33 -3.92
C GLY A 207 -10.71 4.84 -4.25
N GLU A 208 -11.48 4.51 -5.28
CA GLU A 208 -11.65 3.15 -5.78
C GLU A 208 -10.32 2.57 -6.31
N ALA A 209 -9.55 3.35 -7.06
CA ALA A 209 -8.27 2.95 -7.60
C ALA A 209 -7.26 2.64 -6.47
N ALA A 210 -7.15 3.54 -5.50
CA ALA A 210 -6.27 3.37 -4.35
C ALA A 210 -6.66 2.12 -3.52
N ALA A 211 -7.96 1.93 -3.25
CA ALA A 211 -8.45 0.77 -2.51
C ALA A 211 -8.20 -0.54 -3.24
N ALA A 212 -8.40 -0.59 -4.56
CA ALA A 212 -8.15 -1.77 -5.38
C ALA A 212 -6.66 -2.16 -5.38
N GLY A 213 -5.76 -1.18 -5.51
CA GLY A 213 -4.32 -1.43 -5.44
C GLY A 213 -3.88 -1.95 -4.07
N VAL A 214 -4.36 -1.34 -2.98
CA VAL A 214 -4.08 -1.80 -1.61
C VAL A 214 -4.64 -3.20 -1.37
N ALA A 215 -5.85 -3.49 -1.84
CA ALA A 215 -6.47 -4.82 -1.68
C ALA A 215 -5.67 -5.90 -2.42
N LEU A 216 -5.22 -5.65 -3.66
CA LEU A 216 -4.37 -6.58 -4.39
C LEU A 216 -3.05 -6.84 -3.67
N ALA A 217 -2.36 -5.79 -3.20
CA ALA A 217 -1.11 -5.95 -2.46
C ALA A 217 -1.32 -6.79 -1.19
N ARG A 218 -2.43 -6.59 -0.47
CA ARG A 218 -2.80 -7.42 0.69
C ARG A 218 -3.07 -8.86 0.33
N ASP A 219 -3.79 -9.11 -0.78
CA ASP A 219 -4.08 -10.47 -1.24
C ASP A 219 -2.81 -11.25 -1.53
N LEU A 220 -1.82 -10.60 -2.14
CA LEU A 220 -0.52 -11.20 -2.43
C LEU A 220 0.27 -11.51 -1.15
N VAL A 221 0.38 -10.55 -0.23
CA VAL A 221 1.11 -10.73 1.04
C VAL A 221 0.44 -11.75 1.97
N ASN A 222 -0.89 -11.81 1.97
CA ASN A 222 -1.64 -12.76 2.78
C ASN A 222 -1.64 -14.17 2.18
N GLY A 223 -1.43 -14.28 0.88
CA GLY A 223 -1.42 -15.55 0.16
C GLY A 223 -0.38 -16.52 0.71
N PRO A 224 -0.67 -17.83 0.74
CA PRO A 224 0.31 -18.83 1.16
C PRO A 224 1.40 -18.99 0.08
N PRO A 225 2.66 -19.31 0.46
CA PRO A 225 3.79 -19.33 -0.48
C PRO A 225 3.68 -20.42 -1.55
N ASN A 226 3.01 -21.52 -1.27
CA ASN A 226 2.71 -22.54 -2.27
C ASN A 226 1.68 -22.11 -3.32
N PHE A 227 1.13 -20.90 -3.20
CA PHE A 227 0.22 -20.29 -4.15
C PHE A 227 0.81 -18.99 -4.73
N VAL A 228 1.39 -18.12 -3.89
CA VAL A 228 2.03 -16.88 -4.32
C VAL A 228 3.50 -17.16 -4.60
N THR A 229 3.77 -17.82 -5.72
CA THR A 229 5.11 -18.14 -6.23
C THR A 229 5.65 -17.01 -7.12
N PRO A 230 6.94 -17.00 -7.51
CA PRO A 230 7.46 -16.06 -8.51
C PRO A 230 6.66 -16.08 -9.81
N GLY A 231 6.25 -17.27 -10.27
CA GLY A 231 5.38 -17.43 -11.45
C GLY A 231 4.00 -16.81 -11.26
N HIS A 232 3.43 -16.88 -10.05
CA HIS A 232 2.16 -16.23 -9.74
C HIS A 232 2.26 -14.71 -9.83
N LEU A 233 3.34 -14.10 -9.30
CA LEU A 233 3.56 -12.65 -9.40
C LEU A 233 3.73 -12.20 -10.86
N ALA A 234 4.44 -12.98 -11.68
CA ALA A 234 4.55 -12.70 -13.12
C ALA A 234 3.18 -12.76 -13.81
N GLY A 235 2.38 -13.78 -13.53
CA GLY A 235 1.02 -13.90 -14.07
C GLY A 235 0.08 -12.77 -13.63
N GLN A 236 0.25 -12.24 -12.42
CA GLN A 236 -0.50 -11.06 -11.96
C GLN A 236 -0.10 -9.81 -12.76
N ALA A 237 1.19 -9.59 -13.00
CA ALA A 237 1.66 -8.47 -13.82
C ALA A 237 1.10 -8.55 -15.26
N GLU A 238 1.11 -9.74 -15.86
CA GLU A 238 0.53 -9.98 -17.19
C GLU A 238 -0.99 -9.73 -17.22
N ALA A 239 -1.70 -10.18 -16.19
CA ALA A 239 -3.15 -9.99 -16.08
C ALA A 239 -3.50 -8.49 -15.95
N ILE A 240 -2.77 -7.73 -15.12
CA ILE A 240 -2.92 -6.28 -14.99
C ILE A 240 -2.62 -5.59 -16.32
N ALA A 241 -1.50 -5.94 -16.96
CA ALA A 241 -1.09 -5.35 -18.22
C ALA A 241 -2.14 -5.58 -19.31
N LYS A 242 -2.64 -6.81 -19.44
CA LYS A 242 -3.72 -7.15 -20.39
C LYS A 242 -5.01 -6.37 -20.09
N LYS A 243 -5.39 -6.26 -18.82
CA LYS A 243 -6.64 -5.59 -18.40
C LYS A 243 -6.64 -4.10 -18.73
N TYR A 244 -5.49 -3.44 -18.63
CA TYR A 244 -5.39 -1.99 -18.74
C TYR A 244 -4.58 -1.50 -19.93
N GLY A 245 -4.20 -2.38 -20.87
CA GLY A 245 -3.44 -2.00 -22.06
C GLY A 245 -2.00 -1.57 -21.76
N MET A 246 -1.42 -2.10 -20.69
CA MET A 246 -0.03 -1.90 -20.30
C MET A 246 0.86 -2.96 -20.92
N ARG A 247 2.18 -2.86 -20.73
CA ARG A 247 3.15 -3.89 -21.13
C ARG A 247 3.67 -4.64 -19.93
N ALA A 248 3.79 -5.96 -20.02
CA ALA A 248 4.46 -6.78 -19.03
C ALA A 248 5.33 -7.83 -19.70
N ARG A 249 6.45 -8.15 -19.07
CA ARG A 249 7.34 -9.26 -19.42
C ARG A 249 8.00 -9.84 -18.18
N SER A 250 8.44 -11.08 -18.25
CA SER A 250 9.25 -11.69 -17.21
C SER A 250 10.41 -12.46 -17.81
N LEU A 251 11.58 -12.36 -17.18
CA LEU A 251 12.80 -13.09 -17.56
C LEU A 251 13.00 -14.25 -16.58
N GLY A 252 13.30 -15.44 -17.10
CA GLY A 252 13.49 -16.65 -16.32
C GLY A 252 14.95 -16.95 -16.00
N ARG A 253 15.21 -18.07 -15.34
CA ARG A 253 16.51 -18.51 -14.85
C ARG A 253 17.60 -18.45 -15.94
N ALA A 254 17.34 -19.00 -17.12
CA ALA A 254 18.34 -19.05 -18.18
C ALA A 254 18.78 -17.66 -18.62
N GLU A 255 17.82 -16.76 -18.82
CA GLU A 255 18.07 -15.37 -19.23
C GLU A 255 18.81 -14.59 -18.15
N LEU A 256 18.44 -14.76 -16.87
CA LEU A 256 19.09 -14.11 -15.73
C LEU A 256 20.56 -14.52 -15.60
N VAL A 257 20.85 -15.80 -15.80
CA VAL A 257 22.23 -16.32 -15.78
C VAL A 257 23.03 -15.84 -17.00
N GLU A 258 22.44 -15.85 -18.20
CA GLU A 258 23.08 -15.37 -19.43
C GLU A 258 23.43 -13.89 -19.34
N MET A 259 22.55 -13.08 -18.73
CA MET A 259 22.79 -11.65 -18.49
C MET A 259 23.88 -11.38 -17.44
N GLY A 260 24.29 -12.38 -16.67
CA GLY A 260 25.29 -12.22 -15.60
C GLY A 260 24.74 -11.62 -14.31
N MET A 261 23.46 -11.81 -13.98
CA MET A 261 22.85 -11.41 -12.70
C MET A 261 23.29 -12.37 -11.58
N GLY A 262 24.58 -12.38 -11.26
CA GLY A 262 25.16 -13.38 -10.36
C GLY A 262 24.75 -13.23 -8.91
N ALA A 263 24.45 -12.02 -8.44
CA ALA A 263 23.93 -11.82 -7.10
C ALA A 263 22.49 -12.33 -6.98
N PHE A 264 21.64 -12.05 -7.94
CA PHE A 264 20.28 -12.61 -7.98
C PHE A 264 20.36 -14.15 -8.13
N ALA A 265 21.23 -14.64 -9.03
CA ALA A 265 21.41 -16.07 -9.24
C ALA A 265 21.84 -16.81 -7.96
N SER A 266 22.64 -16.20 -7.11
CA SER A 266 23.06 -16.79 -5.84
C SER A 266 21.89 -17.09 -4.91
N VAL A 267 20.83 -16.28 -4.93
CA VAL A 267 19.67 -16.46 -4.07
C VAL A 267 18.81 -17.63 -4.54
N PHE A 268 18.53 -17.74 -5.84
CA PHE A 268 17.68 -18.80 -6.37
C PHE A 268 18.37 -20.16 -6.58
N ARG A 269 19.66 -20.29 -6.26
CA ARG A 269 20.37 -21.59 -6.43
C ARG A 269 19.77 -22.72 -5.63
N GLY A 270 19.23 -22.41 -4.45
CA GLY A 270 18.56 -23.39 -3.59
C GLY A 270 17.04 -23.52 -3.82
N ALA A 271 16.45 -22.68 -4.68
CA ALA A 271 15.03 -22.68 -4.92
C ALA A 271 14.63 -23.68 -6.03
N GLU A 272 13.55 -24.43 -5.81
CA GLU A 272 12.90 -25.27 -6.83
C GLU A 272 12.06 -24.40 -7.77
N GLU A 273 11.32 -23.45 -7.23
CA GLU A 273 10.50 -22.51 -8.00
C GLU A 273 11.34 -21.70 -8.99
N GLU A 274 10.83 -21.54 -10.20
CA GLU A 274 11.50 -20.80 -11.26
C GLU A 274 11.56 -19.30 -10.92
N PRO A 275 12.76 -18.69 -10.80
CA PRO A 275 12.89 -17.26 -10.54
C PRO A 275 12.36 -16.42 -11.69
N ARG A 276 11.91 -15.22 -11.41
CA ARG A 276 11.40 -14.26 -12.39
C ARG A 276 11.90 -12.85 -12.10
N LEU A 277 12.50 -12.21 -13.10
CA LEU A 277 12.58 -10.75 -13.09
C LEU A 277 11.32 -10.24 -13.81
N VAL A 278 10.34 -9.83 -13.05
CA VAL A 278 9.06 -9.35 -13.57
C VAL A 278 9.14 -7.86 -13.84
N VAL A 279 8.68 -7.45 -15.00
CA VAL A 279 8.66 -6.05 -15.43
C VAL A 279 7.26 -5.70 -15.91
N ILE A 280 6.74 -4.58 -15.42
CA ILE A 280 5.46 -4.02 -15.88
C ILE A 280 5.63 -2.53 -16.16
N GLU A 281 5.03 -2.05 -17.24
CA GLU A 281 5.19 -0.67 -17.71
C GLU A 281 3.85 -0.04 -18.05
N HIS A 282 3.59 1.11 -17.44
CA HIS A 282 2.53 2.05 -17.77
C HIS A 282 3.13 3.19 -18.57
N ALA A 283 2.74 3.31 -19.84
CA ALA A 283 3.20 4.36 -20.74
C ALA A 283 1.99 4.88 -21.52
N PRO A 284 1.22 5.82 -20.95
CA PRO A 284 0.10 6.45 -21.66
C PRO A 284 0.55 7.14 -22.92
N LYS A 285 -0.36 7.25 -23.89
CA LYS A 285 -0.08 7.89 -25.17
C LYS A 285 0.58 9.26 -24.99
N GLY A 286 1.73 9.46 -25.62
CA GLY A 286 2.53 10.69 -25.57
C GLY A 286 3.51 10.75 -24.41
N THR A 287 3.68 9.66 -23.66
CA THR A 287 4.69 9.56 -22.59
C THR A 287 5.77 8.51 -22.90
N GLU A 288 5.73 7.89 -24.06
CA GLU A 288 6.58 6.75 -24.43
C GLU A 288 8.07 7.11 -24.43
N ASP A 289 8.41 8.34 -24.81
CA ASP A 289 9.79 8.86 -24.86
C ASP A 289 10.22 9.57 -23.57
N GLN A 290 9.34 9.68 -22.58
CA GLN A 290 9.71 10.25 -21.28
C GLN A 290 10.64 9.31 -20.52
N LYS A 291 11.62 9.88 -19.81
CA LYS A 291 12.37 9.11 -18.81
C LYS A 291 11.39 8.59 -17.75
N PRO A 292 11.34 7.27 -17.51
CA PRO A 292 10.36 6.73 -16.59
C PRO A 292 10.70 7.02 -15.12
N LEU A 293 9.68 7.07 -14.30
CA LEU A 293 9.81 6.82 -12.87
C LEU A 293 9.85 5.31 -12.66
N VAL A 294 10.95 4.81 -12.08
CA VAL A 294 11.16 3.38 -11.90
C VAL A 294 10.99 2.99 -10.43
N PHE A 295 10.19 1.97 -10.19
CA PHE A 295 10.03 1.33 -8.89
C PHE A 295 10.60 -0.09 -8.93
N VAL A 296 11.46 -0.44 -7.95
CA VAL A 296 12.04 -1.79 -7.83
C VAL A 296 11.58 -2.41 -6.51
N GLY A 297 10.90 -3.55 -6.56
CA GLY A 297 10.33 -4.19 -5.36
C GLY A 297 10.88 -5.55 -5.07
N LYS A 298 11.39 -5.78 -3.85
CA LYS A 298 11.79 -7.11 -3.38
C LYS A 298 10.64 -8.10 -3.53
N GLY A 299 10.90 -9.23 -4.20
CA GLY A 299 9.92 -10.27 -4.49
C GLY A 299 10.31 -11.65 -3.94
N ILE A 300 10.83 -11.72 -2.72
CA ILE A 300 11.14 -13.02 -2.08
C ILE A 300 9.83 -13.65 -1.59
N THR A 301 9.33 -14.61 -2.36
CA THR A 301 8.00 -15.21 -2.12
C THR A 301 7.98 -16.12 -0.88
N PHE A 302 9.13 -16.68 -0.50
CA PHE A 302 9.34 -17.26 0.81
C PHE A 302 10.82 -17.19 1.19
N ASP A 303 11.12 -16.74 2.42
CA ASP A 303 12.48 -16.57 2.91
C ASP A 303 12.74 -17.45 4.13
N THR A 304 13.53 -18.49 3.94
CA THR A 304 14.03 -19.34 5.04
C THR A 304 15.35 -18.83 5.63
N GLY A 305 15.99 -17.83 4.99
CA GLY A 305 17.37 -17.44 5.24
C GLY A 305 18.41 -18.22 4.42
N GLY A 306 18.00 -19.24 3.66
CA GLY A 306 18.92 -20.13 2.96
C GLY A 306 19.74 -20.99 3.93
N ILE A 307 21.04 -21.14 3.69
CA ILE A 307 21.96 -21.90 4.59
C ILE A 307 22.09 -21.20 5.95
N SER A 308 22.03 -19.87 6.01
CA SER A 308 21.91 -19.10 7.26
C SER A 308 20.48 -19.13 7.80
N LEU A 309 19.99 -20.33 8.15
CA LEU A 309 18.60 -20.64 8.40
C LEU A 309 17.99 -19.83 9.56
N LYS A 310 16.83 -19.22 9.30
CA LYS A 310 16.06 -18.50 10.30
C LYS A 310 15.51 -19.45 11.39
N PRO A 311 15.31 -18.95 12.63
CA PRO A 311 14.54 -19.69 13.63
C PRO A 311 13.13 -20.03 13.14
N ALA A 312 12.59 -21.19 13.53
CA ALA A 312 11.24 -21.62 13.14
C ALA A 312 10.13 -20.68 13.63
N ALA A 313 10.35 -19.95 14.74
CA ALA A 313 9.41 -19.00 15.30
C ALA A 313 9.12 -17.88 14.28
N LYS A 314 7.83 -17.75 13.91
CA LYS A 314 7.34 -16.76 12.93
C LYS A 314 7.86 -16.93 11.49
N MET A 315 8.55 -18.01 11.15
CA MET A 315 9.01 -18.22 9.78
C MET A 315 7.86 -18.21 8.76
N HIS A 316 6.64 -18.61 9.14
CA HIS A 316 5.46 -18.55 8.28
C HIS A 316 5.05 -17.13 7.88
N GLU A 317 5.50 -16.09 8.62
CA GLU A 317 5.30 -14.69 8.25
C GLU A 317 6.20 -14.27 7.07
N MET A 318 7.27 -15.05 6.78
CA MET A 318 8.21 -14.81 5.67
C MET A 318 7.60 -14.99 4.28
N LYS A 319 6.37 -15.46 4.18
CA LYS A 319 5.54 -15.33 2.97
C LYS A 319 5.29 -13.88 2.57
N GLY A 320 5.41 -12.94 3.51
CA GLY A 320 5.27 -11.51 3.30
C GLY A 320 6.54 -10.81 2.81
N ASP A 321 7.64 -11.53 2.63
CA ASP A 321 8.94 -10.97 2.22
C ASP A 321 8.99 -10.51 0.75
N MET A 322 7.87 -10.60 0.09
CA MET A 322 7.58 -10.07 -1.24
C MET A 322 6.68 -8.83 -1.22
N ALA A 323 6.50 -8.19 -0.06
CA ALA A 323 5.61 -7.03 0.06
C ALA A 323 6.04 -5.84 -0.81
N GLY A 324 7.33 -5.70 -1.13
CA GLY A 324 7.83 -4.74 -2.10
C GLY A 324 7.26 -4.97 -3.50
N ALA A 325 7.34 -6.19 -3.99
CA ALA A 325 6.74 -6.57 -5.28
C ALA A 325 5.21 -6.45 -5.27
N ALA A 326 4.57 -6.83 -4.15
CA ALA A 326 3.13 -6.70 -3.98
C ALA A 326 2.68 -5.24 -4.03
N ALA A 327 3.43 -4.32 -3.42
CA ALA A 327 3.14 -2.88 -3.49
C ALA A 327 3.25 -2.33 -4.92
N ILE A 328 4.24 -2.80 -5.71
CA ILE A 328 4.35 -2.44 -7.13
C ILE A 328 3.14 -2.95 -7.92
N LEU A 329 2.76 -4.22 -7.78
CA LEU A 329 1.57 -4.75 -8.47
C LEU A 329 0.30 -4.00 -8.05
N GLY A 330 0.18 -3.65 -6.77
CA GLY A 330 -0.89 -2.78 -6.28
C GLY A 330 -0.89 -1.39 -6.90
N LEU A 331 0.28 -0.78 -7.06
CA LEU A 331 0.45 0.48 -7.79
C LEU A 331 -0.10 0.36 -9.23
N PHE A 332 0.29 -0.69 -9.96
CA PHE A 332 -0.12 -0.84 -11.36
C PHE A 332 -1.61 -1.16 -11.51
N GLU A 333 -2.23 -1.88 -10.58
CA GLU A 333 -3.69 -2.02 -10.53
C GLU A 333 -4.37 -0.65 -10.32
N ALA A 334 -3.80 0.21 -9.46
CA ALA A 334 -4.32 1.56 -9.23
C ALA A 334 -4.07 2.49 -10.42
N LEU A 335 -2.90 2.43 -11.07
CA LEU A 335 -2.58 3.20 -12.27
C LEU A 335 -3.54 2.87 -13.43
N GLY A 336 -3.88 1.59 -13.60
CA GLY A 336 -4.82 1.16 -14.62
C GLY A 336 -6.25 1.69 -14.45
N ARG A 337 -6.58 2.17 -13.25
CA ARG A 337 -7.86 2.83 -12.91
C ARG A 337 -7.76 4.34 -12.81
N SER A 338 -6.60 4.90 -13.11
CA SER A 338 -6.29 6.33 -12.91
C SER A 338 -5.73 6.96 -14.18
N ASP A 339 -6.02 8.24 -14.37
CA ASP A 339 -5.44 9.04 -15.45
C ASP A 339 -4.12 9.66 -14.96
N VAL A 340 -3.04 8.90 -14.99
CA VAL A 340 -1.69 9.38 -14.63
C VAL A 340 -0.88 9.56 -15.90
N PRO A 341 -0.61 10.81 -16.37
CA PRO A 341 0.06 11.10 -17.62
C PRO A 341 1.59 11.02 -17.50
N ARG A 342 2.09 9.90 -16.98
CA ARG A 342 3.52 9.68 -16.74
C ARG A 342 3.90 8.25 -17.09
N ARG A 343 5.10 8.09 -17.65
CA ARG A 343 5.70 6.77 -17.85
C ARG A 343 6.21 6.23 -16.51
N VAL A 344 5.71 5.05 -16.12
CA VAL A 344 6.06 4.36 -14.86
C VAL A 344 6.47 2.94 -15.18
N VAL A 345 7.58 2.48 -14.60
CA VAL A 345 8.07 1.10 -14.74
C VAL A 345 8.19 0.46 -13.36
N GLY A 346 7.64 -0.73 -13.22
CA GLY A 346 7.79 -1.59 -12.05
C GLY A 346 8.68 -2.79 -12.36
N ILE A 347 9.66 -3.06 -11.51
CA ILE A 347 10.62 -4.17 -11.66
C ILE A 347 10.63 -4.96 -10.37
N MET A 348 10.45 -6.27 -10.47
CA MET A 348 10.31 -7.15 -9.30
C MET A 348 11.20 -8.37 -9.48
N PRO A 349 12.37 -8.44 -8.82
CA PRO A 349 13.19 -9.65 -8.75
C PRO A 349 12.52 -10.65 -7.81
N CYS A 350 11.88 -11.68 -8.38
CA CYS A 350 11.06 -12.65 -7.66
C CYS A 350 11.75 -14.01 -7.58
N THR A 351 11.90 -14.54 -6.36
CA THR A 351 12.43 -15.90 -6.09
C THR A 351 12.07 -16.32 -4.68
N GLU A 352 12.42 -17.57 -4.34
CA GLU A 352 12.51 -18.04 -2.96
C GLU A 352 13.97 -18.04 -2.50
N ASN A 353 14.20 -17.96 -1.18
CA ASN A 353 15.51 -18.19 -0.54
C ASN A 353 15.43 -19.46 0.31
N MET A 354 15.90 -20.57 -0.25
CA MET A 354 15.73 -21.91 0.34
C MET A 354 17.07 -22.58 0.63
N PRO A 355 17.17 -23.40 1.70
CA PRO A 355 18.31 -24.28 1.92
C PRO A 355 18.20 -25.51 1.01
N ASP A 356 19.29 -25.82 0.32
CA ASP A 356 19.41 -26.99 -0.57
C ASP A 356 20.88 -27.37 -0.71
N GLY A 357 21.17 -28.55 -1.23
CA GLY A 357 22.53 -28.99 -1.50
C GLY A 357 23.29 -28.16 -2.55
N ARG A 358 22.56 -27.38 -3.36
CA ARG A 358 23.09 -26.43 -4.37
C ARG A 358 23.09 -24.99 -3.90
N ALA A 359 22.46 -24.70 -2.73
CA ALA A 359 22.32 -23.34 -2.24
C ALA A 359 23.67 -22.65 -2.03
N THR A 360 23.66 -21.33 -2.15
CA THR A 360 24.80 -20.48 -1.86
C THR A 360 25.19 -20.59 -0.39
N ARG A 361 26.48 -20.63 -0.12
CA ARG A 361 27.02 -20.80 1.22
C ARG A 361 27.68 -19.53 1.73
N PRO A 362 27.67 -19.28 3.01
CA PRO A 362 28.54 -18.26 3.60
C PRO A 362 30.01 -18.47 3.18
N GLY A 363 30.65 -17.43 2.69
CA GLY A 363 31.99 -17.43 2.11
C GLY A 363 32.03 -17.57 0.58
N ASP A 364 30.92 -17.86 -0.09
CA ASP A 364 30.87 -17.84 -1.55
C ASP A 364 31.00 -16.38 -2.05
N ILE A 365 31.72 -16.20 -3.17
CA ILE A 365 31.85 -14.90 -3.85
C ILE A 365 31.09 -14.94 -5.15
N VAL A 366 30.32 -13.88 -5.42
CA VAL A 366 29.55 -13.76 -6.65
C VAL A 366 29.92 -12.47 -7.40
N THR A 367 29.85 -12.53 -8.72
CA THR A 367 29.97 -11.34 -9.57
C THR A 367 28.58 -10.85 -9.92
N THR A 368 28.27 -9.60 -9.59
CA THR A 368 26.98 -8.96 -9.87
C THR A 368 26.87 -8.53 -11.33
N LEU A 369 25.69 -8.17 -11.77
CA LEU A 369 25.46 -7.61 -13.12
C LEU A 369 26.32 -6.36 -13.37
N SER A 370 26.63 -5.55 -12.35
CA SER A 370 27.49 -4.38 -12.48
C SER A 370 28.97 -4.72 -12.69
N GLY A 371 29.37 -5.99 -12.51
CA GLY A 371 30.76 -6.46 -12.54
C GLY A 371 31.47 -6.43 -11.18
N LYS A 372 30.87 -5.83 -10.15
CA LYS A 372 31.39 -5.84 -8.78
C LYS A 372 31.27 -7.22 -8.17
N THR A 373 32.25 -7.59 -7.33
CA THR A 373 32.24 -8.86 -6.59
C THR A 373 31.71 -8.66 -5.17
N VAL A 374 30.94 -9.62 -4.70
CA VAL A 374 30.32 -9.62 -3.37
C VAL A 374 30.63 -10.92 -2.66
N GLU A 375 31.25 -10.82 -1.47
CA GLU A 375 31.38 -11.94 -0.55
C GLU A 375 30.08 -12.10 0.24
N ILE A 376 29.49 -13.30 0.17
CA ILE A 376 28.24 -13.60 0.87
C ILE A 376 28.60 -14.15 2.25
N ILE A 377 28.54 -13.32 3.28
CA ILE A 377 28.78 -13.72 4.66
C ILE A 377 27.53 -14.32 5.30
N ASN A 378 26.35 -13.82 4.90
CA ASN A 378 25.07 -14.27 5.44
C ASN A 378 24.05 -14.41 4.31
N THR A 379 23.54 -15.62 4.09
CA THR A 379 22.54 -15.90 3.05
C THR A 379 21.14 -15.39 3.41
N ASP A 380 20.88 -14.99 4.66
CA ASP A 380 19.65 -14.32 5.12
C ASP A 380 19.65 -12.79 4.83
N ALA A 381 20.66 -12.32 4.10
CA ALA A 381 20.72 -10.98 3.54
C ALA A 381 20.60 -11.03 2.00
N GLU A 382 19.65 -11.78 1.52
CA GLU A 382 19.35 -12.12 0.12
C GLU A 382 18.64 -10.97 -0.60
N GLY A 383 17.78 -10.23 0.11
CA GLY A 383 16.98 -9.15 -0.47
C GLY A 383 17.83 -8.09 -1.18
N ARG A 384 18.94 -7.68 -0.58
CA ARG A 384 19.86 -6.74 -1.21
C ARG A 384 20.62 -7.34 -2.40
N LEU A 385 20.81 -8.66 -2.43
CA LEU A 385 21.45 -9.35 -3.55
C LEU A 385 20.55 -9.40 -4.79
N VAL A 386 19.25 -9.67 -4.62
CA VAL A 386 18.31 -9.61 -5.75
C VAL A 386 18.09 -8.16 -6.22
N LEU A 387 18.07 -7.20 -5.28
CA LEU A 387 17.87 -5.78 -5.60
C LEU A 387 19.07 -5.16 -6.31
N CYS A 388 20.32 -5.50 -5.98
CA CYS A 388 21.50 -4.87 -6.58
C CYS A 388 21.59 -5.13 -8.10
N ASP A 389 21.29 -6.35 -8.54
CA ASP A 389 21.25 -6.69 -9.96
C ASP A 389 20.04 -6.04 -10.64
N ALA A 390 18.88 -6.04 -9.98
CA ALA A 390 17.68 -5.38 -10.51
C ALA A 390 17.85 -3.86 -10.65
N LEU A 391 18.49 -3.19 -9.69
CA LEU A 391 18.83 -1.76 -9.76
C LEU A 391 19.79 -1.46 -10.92
N THR A 392 20.84 -2.27 -11.07
CA THR A 392 21.80 -2.13 -12.18
C THR A 392 21.10 -2.32 -13.52
N TRP A 393 20.26 -3.34 -13.63
CA TRP A 393 19.52 -3.64 -14.86
C TRP A 393 18.52 -2.52 -15.21
N ALA A 394 17.79 -2.04 -14.21
CA ALA A 394 16.81 -0.96 -14.36
C ALA A 394 17.43 0.31 -14.98
N GLN A 395 18.60 0.68 -14.52
CA GLN A 395 19.31 1.87 -15.00
C GLN A 395 19.83 1.69 -16.44
N ARG A 396 20.36 0.50 -16.75
CA ARG A 396 20.85 0.19 -18.11
C ARG A 396 19.74 0.13 -19.14
N GLU A 397 18.58 -0.44 -18.77
CA GLU A 397 17.46 -0.67 -19.68
C GLU A 397 16.62 0.60 -19.90
N TYR A 398 16.42 1.40 -18.86
CA TYR A 398 15.43 2.48 -18.87
C TYR A 398 16.03 3.88 -18.75
N ALA A 399 17.29 4.02 -18.39
CA ALA A 399 17.94 5.33 -18.14
C ALA A 399 17.02 6.29 -17.33
N PRO A 400 16.51 5.88 -16.16
CA PRO A 400 15.47 6.59 -15.42
C PRO A 400 15.95 7.93 -14.89
N GLU A 401 15.00 8.85 -14.64
CA GLU A 401 15.27 10.07 -13.89
C GLU A 401 15.40 9.78 -12.40
N VAL A 402 14.50 8.93 -11.90
CA VAL A 402 14.41 8.55 -10.49
C VAL A 402 14.17 7.06 -10.38
N VAL A 403 14.86 6.43 -9.43
CA VAL A 403 14.62 5.06 -8.99
C VAL A 403 14.24 5.05 -7.52
N VAL A 404 13.13 4.39 -7.18
CA VAL A 404 12.77 4.11 -5.80
C VAL A 404 12.67 2.60 -5.63
N ASP A 405 13.49 2.03 -4.75
CA ASP A 405 13.30 0.62 -4.39
C ASP A 405 12.64 0.46 -3.02
N LEU A 406 11.90 -0.63 -2.86
CA LEU A 406 11.20 -0.93 -1.63
C LEU A 406 11.30 -2.42 -1.28
N ALA A 407 11.60 -2.67 -0.01
CA ALA A 407 11.84 -4.02 0.47
C ALA A 407 11.54 -4.18 1.96
N THR A 408 11.07 -5.35 2.35
CA THR A 408 11.12 -5.85 3.71
C THR A 408 12.57 -6.29 3.98
N LEU A 409 13.47 -5.29 4.18
CA LEU A 409 14.89 -5.56 4.05
C LEU A 409 15.57 -5.94 5.36
N THR A 410 15.27 -5.20 6.45
CA THR A 410 16.05 -5.40 7.68
C THR A 410 15.21 -5.45 8.95
N GLY A 411 15.51 -6.44 9.81
CA GLY A 411 15.02 -6.42 11.19
C GLY A 411 15.58 -5.23 11.99
N ALA A 412 16.73 -4.68 11.60
CA ALA A 412 17.34 -3.50 12.21
C ALA A 412 16.45 -2.25 12.04
N CYS A 413 15.77 -2.10 10.90
CA CYS A 413 14.80 -1.04 10.69
C CYS A 413 13.62 -1.16 11.67
N VAL A 414 13.11 -2.37 11.86
CA VAL A 414 12.02 -2.63 12.82
C VAL A 414 12.44 -2.31 14.26
N VAL A 415 13.68 -2.62 14.63
CA VAL A 415 14.22 -2.28 15.96
C VAL A 415 14.34 -0.77 16.14
N ALA A 416 14.73 -0.03 15.09
CA ALA A 416 14.91 1.41 15.15
C ALA A 416 13.61 2.20 15.14
N LEU A 417 12.63 1.82 14.28
CA LEU A 417 11.45 2.62 13.97
C LEU A 417 10.12 1.94 14.35
N GLY A 418 10.16 0.72 14.84
CA GLY A 418 8.96 -0.05 15.18
C GLY A 418 8.26 -0.62 13.94
N THR A 419 6.97 -0.94 14.10
CA THR A 419 6.16 -1.63 13.07
C THR A 419 5.21 -0.69 12.31
N ASP A 420 5.21 0.59 12.61
CA ASP A 420 4.26 1.55 12.04
C ASP A 420 4.95 2.60 11.14
N VAL A 421 6.30 2.58 11.06
CA VAL A 421 7.12 3.55 10.30
C VAL A 421 8.15 2.81 9.46
N ALA A 422 8.28 3.19 8.19
CA ALA A 422 9.33 2.72 7.29
C ALA A 422 10.53 3.66 7.32
N ALA A 423 11.74 3.14 7.08
CA ALA A 423 12.90 4.00 6.84
C ALA A 423 12.93 4.46 5.38
N VAL A 424 13.39 5.67 5.15
CA VAL A 424 13.81 6.16 3.84
C VAL A 424 15.29 6.51 3.87
N PHE A 425 16.03 5.98 2.91
CA PHE A 425 17.42 6.31 2.61
C PHE A 425 17.46 6.89 1.21
N ALA A 426 18.03 8.05 1.01
CA ALA A 426 18.08 8.68 -0.31
C ALA A 426 19.43 9.36 -0.54
N ASN A 427 19.82 9.43 -1.81
CA ASN A 427 20.98 10.23 -2.24
C ASN A 427 20.60 11.66 -2.66
N ASP A 428 19.33 12.03 -2.47
CA ASP A 428 18.74 13.33 -2.79
C ASP A 428 17.73 13.72 -1.69
N ASP A 429 18.00 14.85 -1.03
CA ASP A 429 17.17 15.31 0.10
C ASP A 429 15.78 15.75 -0.34
N GLY A 430 15.63 16.28 -1.56
CA GLY A 430 14.35 16.66 -2.14
C GLY A 430 13.46 15.43 -2.35
N LEU A 431 14.02 14.35 -2.90
CA LEU A 431 13.31 13.07 -3.07
C LEU A 431 12.89 12.50 -1.70
N SER A 432 13.80 12.48 -0.72
CA SER A 432 13.50 12.04 0.65
C SER A 432 12.36 12.85 1.26
N GLY A 433 12.43 14.17 1.16
CA GLY A 433 11.40 15.10 1.65
C GLY A 433 10.04 14.86 0.96
N ARG A 434 10.06 14.64 -0.37
CA ARG A 434 8.86 14.37 -1.15
C ARG A 434 8.19 13.06 -0.75
N ILE A 435 8.97 11.97 -0.61
CA ILE A 435 8.44 10.66 -0.17
C ILE A 435 7.78 10.78 1.20
N ARG A 436 8.47 11.45 2.15
CA ARG A 436 7.94 11.68 3.49
C ARG A 436 6.64 12.50 3.46
N GLY A 437 6.65 13.64 2.75
CA GLY A 437 5.47 14.51 2.67
C GLY A 437 4.25 13.80 2.05
N VAL A 438 4.44 13.06 0.96
CA VAL A 438 3.38 12.23 0.37
C VAL A 438 2.91 11.16 1.36
N GLY A 439 3.85 10.48 2.02
CA GLY A 439 3.54 9.47 3.02
C GLY A 439 2.69 10.00 4.17
N ASP A 440 3.01 11.19 4.68
CA ASP A 440 2.23 11.85 5.73
C ASP A 440 0.78 12.12 5.30
N VAL A 441 0.54 12.52 4.04
CA VAL A 441 -0.80 12.73 3.48
C VAL A 441 -1.57 11.42 3.37
N VAL A 442 -0.96 10.37 2.79
CA VAL A 442 -1.67 9.10 2.58
C VAL A 442 -1.72 8.22 3.83
N GLY A 443 -0.97 8.56 4.87
CA GLY A 443 -0.90 7.82 6.13
C GLY A 443 0.12 6.68 6.14
N ASP A 444 1.03 6.63 5.17
CA ASP A 444 2.21 5.77 5.15
C ASP A 444 3.38 6.55 5.75
N ARG A 445 3.77 6.23 6.96
CA ARG A 445 4.79 7.02 7.66
C ARG A 445 6.20 6.60 7.27
N PHE A 446 7.02 7.58 6.89
CA PHE A 446 8.42 7.40 6.58
C PHE A 446 9.30 8.27 7.47
N TRP A 447 10.48 7.74 7.84
CA TRP A 447 11.48 8.51 8.57
C TRP A 447 12.86 8.39 7.91
N PRO A 448 13.53 9.52 7.60
CA PRO A 448 14.86 9.50 7.00
C PRO A 448 15.90 8.93 7.96
N LEU A 449 16.73 8.02 7.47
CA LEU A 449 17.91 7.54 8.16
C LEU A 449 19.18 7.93 7.37
N PRO A 450 20.34 8.06 8.05
CA PRO A 450 21.57 8.56 7.43
C PRO A 450 22.09 7.60 6.37
N LEU A 451 22.67 8.15 5.27
CA LEU A 451 23.31 7.40 4.19
C LEU A 451 24.77 7.89 4.01
N TRP A 452 25.52 7.97 5.10
CA TRP A 452 26.89 8.48 5.11
C TRP A 452 27.92 7.44 4.70
N ASP A 453 28.78 7.77 3.76
CA ASP A 453 29.78 6.85 3.19
C ASP A 453 30.77 6.30 4.23
N MET A 454 30.96 6.96 5.38
CA MET A 454 31.78 6.43 6.46
C MET A 454 31.37 5.04 6.95
N PHE A 455 30.08 4.70 6.85
CA PHE A 455 29.59 3.37 7.23
C PHE A 455 29.91 2.29 6.19
N PHE A 456 30.38 2.65 5.00
CA PHE A 456 30.78 1.66 3.99
C PHE A 456 32.00 0.83 4.43
N GLU A 457 32.83 1.35 5.34
CA GLU A 457 33.91 0.59 5.98
C GLU A 457 33.40 -0.73 6.58
N ASN A 458 32.15 -0.78 7.05
CA ASN A 458 31.50 -1.95 7.61
C ASN A 458 31.25 -3.06 6.58
N LEU A 459 31.30 -2.73 5.30
CA LEU A 459 31.00 -3.65 4.19
C LEU A 459 32.27 -4.09 3.42
N LYS A 460 33.45 -3.67 3.84
CA LYS A 460 34.70 -4.09 3.21
C LYS A 460 34.92 -5.60 3.36
N SER A 461 35.44 -6.22 2.33
CA SER A 461 35.88 -7.62 2.30
C SER A 461 37.37 -7.66 1.96
N ASP A 462 38.08 -8.63 2.49
CA ASP A 462 39.48 -8.87 2.15
C ASP A 462 39.65 -9.66 0.84
N VAL A 463 38.56 -10.24 0.31
CA VAL A 463 38.59 -11.18 -0.80
C VAL A 463 37.63 -10.81 -1.96
N ALA A 464 36.80 -9.78 -1.79
CA ALA A 464 35.88 -9.26 -2.78
C ALA A 464 35.83 -7.71 -2.68
N ASP A 465 35.11 -7.05 -3.61
CA ASP A 465 34.93 -5.60 -3.53
C ASP A 465 34.15 -5.18 -2.28
N MET A 466 33.24 -6.03 -1.82
CA MET A 466 32.45 -5.82 -0.59
C MET A 466 31.84 -7.12 -0.07
N ALA A 467 31.44 -7.10 1.21
CA ALA A 467 30.61 -8.15 1.82
C ALA A 467 29.12 -7.76 1.71
N ASN A 468 28.22 -8.77 1.70
CA ASN A 468 26.79 -8.53 1.65
C ASN A 468 26.19 -8.05 2.98
N VAL A 469 26.92 -8.19 4.10
CA VAL A 469 26.52 -7.72 5.44
C VAL A 469 27.71 -7.10 6.15
N GLY A 470 27.43 -6.14 7.01
CA GLY A 470 28.34 -5.59 8.02
C GLY A 470 27.96 -6.06 9.42
N PRO A 471 28.52 -5.42 10.46
CA PRO A 471 28.14 -5.68 11.84
C PRO A 471 26.66 -5.43 12.09
N ARG A 472 26.15 -5.98 13.20
CA ARG A 472 24.73 -5.85 13.59
C ARG A 472 24.34 -4.39 13.81
N GLU A 473 25.26 -3.61 14.34
CA GLU A 473 25.11 -2.17 14.58
C GLU A 473 24.98 -1.44 13.25
N GLY A 474 23.98 -0.57 13.15
CA GLY A 474 23.71 0.15 11.91
C GLY A 474 23.22 -0.74 10.76
N GLY A 475 22.68 -1.92 11.03
CA GLY A 475 22.32 -2.91 10.01
C GLY A 475 21.44 -2.40 8.87
N ALA A 476 20.48 -1.50 9.15
CA ALA A 476 19.65 -0.87 8.12
C ALA A 476 20.46 0.10 7.24
N VAL A 477 21.37 0.89 7.86
CA VAL A 477 22.27 1.80 7.14
C VAL A 477 23.24 1.03 6.26
N ASN A 478 23.81 -0.06 6.79
CA ASN A 478 24.72 -0.94 6.04
C ASN A 478 24.02 -1.54 4.82
N ALA A 479 22.75 -1.98 4.97
CA ALA A 479 21.96 -2.53 3.87
C ALA A 479 21.69 -1.47 2.77
N ALA A 480 21.31 -0.26 3.16
CA ALA A 480 21.08 0.82 2.22
C ALA A 480 22.39 1.26 1.50
N LEU A 481 23.51 1.29 2.22
CA LEU A 481 24.82 1.61 1.63
C LEU A 481 25.31 0.52 0.67
N PHE A 482 24.99 -0.74 0.93
CA PHE A 482 25.22 -1.80 -0.04
C PHE A 482 24.46 -1.51 -1.35
N LEU A 483 23.16 -1.23 -1.27
CA LEU A 483 22.34 -0.91 -2.45
C LEU A 483 22.84 0.34 -3.18
N LYS A 484 23.27 1.39 -2.46
CA LYS A 484 23.85 2.61 -3.04
C LYS A 484 25.02 2.33 -3.99
N GLN A 485 25.80 1.27 -3.75
CA GLN A 485 26.92 0.91 -4.62
C GLN A 485 26.50 0.49 -6.04
N PHE A 486 25.22 0.21 -6.24
CA PHE A 486 24.63 -0.22 -7.52
C PHE A 486 23.75 0.86 -8.15
N VAL A 487 23.81 2.07 -7.63
CA VAL A 487 23.15 3.25 -8.19
C VAL A 487 24.19 4.08 -8.95
N ASP A 488 23.90 4.37 -10.21
CA ASP A 488 24.80 5.15 -11.07
C ASP A 488 24.86 6.61 -10.64
N LYS A 489 26.02 7.23 -10.86
CA LYS A 489 26.21 8.64 -10.54
C LYS A 489 25.23 9.51 -11.34
N GLY A 490 24.50 10.37 -10.64
CA GLY A 490 23.54 11.30 -11.24
C GLY A 490 22.12 10.77 -11.31
N VAL A 491 21.85 9.50 -10.98
CA VAL A 491 20.51 8.97 -10.79
C VAL A 491 20.02 9.32 -9.39
N ARG A 492 18.86 9.97 -9.31
CA ARG A 492 18.19 10.21 -8.03
C ARG A 492 17.59 8.90 -7.53
N TRP A 493 17.90 8.54 -6.29
CA TRP A 493 17.52 7.25 -5.75
C TRP A 493 17.06 7.32 -4.30
N ALA A 494 16.06 6.50 -3.97
CA ALA A 494 15.65 6.25 -2.61
C ALA A 494 15.39 4.75 -2.39
N HIS A 495 15.82 4.26 -1.22
CA HIS A 495 15.46 2.95 -0.69
C HIS A 495 14.44 3.11 0.43
N LEU A 496 13.34 2.35 0.37
CA LEU A 496 12.30 2.28 1.39
C LEU A 496 12.37 0.93 2.10
N ASP A 497 12.88 0.93 3.34
CA ASP A 497 12.84 -0.28 4.17
C ASP A 497 11.48 -0.39 4.86
N ILE A 498 10.61 -1.20 4.28
CA ILE A 498 9.23 -1.41 4.72
C ILE A 498 9.04 -2.63 5.63
N ALA A 499 10.13 -3.20 6.16
CA ALA A 499 10.09 -4.41 7.00
C ALA A 499 9.14 -4.28 8.20
N GLY A 500 9.03 -3.09 8.79
CA GLY A 500 8.12 -2.82 9.90
C GLY A 500 6.65 -2.80 9.48
N PRO A 501 6.23 -1.87 8.59
CA PRO A 501 4.82 -1.62 8.31
C PRO A 501 4.19 -2.53 7.25
N ALA A 502 4.94 -3.39 6.56
CA ALA A 502 4.41 -4.27 5.51
C ALA A 502 3.41 -5.31 6.03
N TYR A 503 3.56 -5.74 7.28
CA TYR A 503 2.74 -6.77 7.91
C TYR A 503 2.37 -6.37 9.34
N THR A 504 1.13 -6.62 9.76
CA THR A 504 0.68 -6.28 11.12
C THR A 504 -0.23 -7.35 11.71
N ALA A 505 -0.05 -7.64 13.00
CA ALA A 505 -1.00 -8.42 13.78
C ALA A 505 -2.19 -7.59 14.30
N LYS A 506 -2.07 -6.25 14.28
CA LYS A 506 -3.11 -5.33 14.76
C LYS A 506 -4.26 -5.27 13.75
N LYS A 507 -5.48 -5.34 14.28
CA LYS A 507 -6.68 -5.05 13.49
C LYS A 507 -7.02 -3.57 13.64
N THR A 508 -7.22 -2.90 12.52
CA THR A 508 -7.69 -1.51 12.48
C THR A 508 -9.01 -1.41 11.73
N SER A 509 -9.62 -0.24 11.68
CA SER A 509 -10.86 -0.03 10.94
C SER A 509 -10.74 -0.32 9.42
N THR A 510 -9.56 -0.22 8.86
CA THR A 510 -9.30 -0.45 7.43
C THR A 510 -8.38 -1.63 7.12
N CYS A 511 -7.86 -2.33 8.15
CA CYS A 511 -6.99 -3.50 7.96
C CYS A 511 -7.35 -4.61 8.95
N PRO A 512 -7.70 -5.82 8.50
CA PRO A 512 -8.07 -6.93 9.39
C PRO A 512 -6.88 -7.63 10.04
N GLY A 513 -5.65 -7.15 9.82
CA GLY A 513 -4.39 -7.83 10.13
C GLY A 513 -3.82 -8.53 8.90
N GLY A 514 -2.57 -8.96 8.97
CA GLY A 514 -1.82 -9.51 7.85
C GLY A 514 -1.13 -8.43 7.02
N GLY A 515 -1.04 -8.62 5.72
CA GLY A 515 -0.50 -7.64 4.78
C GLY A 515 -1.27 -6.32 4.85
N THR A 516 -0.52 -5.23 4.94
CA THR A 516 -1.11 -3.89 5.10
C THR A 516 -1.40 -3.17 3.78
N GLY A 517 -0.67 -3.53 2.71
CA GLY A 517 -0.62 -2.80 1.46
C GLY A 517 0.12 -1.46 1.58
N PHE A 518 1.03 -1.37 2.56
CA PHE A 518 1.90 -0.19 2.76
C PHE A 518 2.64 0.18 1.49
N ALA A 519 2.87 1.45 1.30
CA ALA A 519 3.49 2.12 0.17
C ALA A 519 2.68 2.18 -1.13
N VAL A 520 1.65 1.36 -1.37
CA VAL A 520 0.85 1.41 -2.61
C VAL A 520 0.34 2.83 -2.88
N ARG A 521 -0.24 3.48 -1.88
CA ARG A 521 -0.78 4.83 -2.02
C ARG A 521 0.33 5.87 -2.18
N THR A 522 1.42 5.72 -1.44
CA THR A 522 2.60 6.59 -1.57
C THR A 522 3.16 6.52 -3.00
N LEU A 523 3.36 5.32 -3.55
CA LEU A 523 3.86 5.15 -4.91
C LEU A 523 2.89 5.74 -5.95
N LEU A 524 1.58 5.59 -5.75
CA LEU A 524 0.56 6.16 -6.62
C LEU A 524 0.62 7.70 -6.63
N GLU A 525 0.78 8.34 -5.47
CA GLU A 525 0.87 9.79 -5.38
C GLU A 525 2.21 10.33 -5.92
N LEU A 526 3.31 9.59 -5.75
CA LEU A 526 4.58 9.92 -6.41
C LEU A 526 4.45 9.84 -7.95
N ALA A 527 3.72 8.85 -8.46
CA ALA A 527 3.46 8.74 -9.89
C ALA A 527 2.57 9.88 -10.42
N ARG A 528 1.58 10.34 -9.63
CA ARG A 528 0.69 11.46 -9.99
C ARG A 528 1.36 12.81 -9.96
N GLY A 529 2.05 13.12 -8.86
CA GLY A 529 2.56 14.47 -8.58
C GLY A 529 4.01 14.70 -8.95
N GLY A 530 4.72 13.67 -9.42
CA GLY A 530 6.16 13.73 -9.67
C GLY A 530 7.02 13.57 -8.42
N VAL A 531 8.30 13.39 -8.61
CA VAL A 531 9.34 13.15 -7.59
C VAL A 531 10.47 14.16 -7.73
#